data_10121a538b15a696e0b13b6c086f4a14
#
_entry.id   10121a538b15a696e0b13b6c086f4a14
#
_cell.length_a   1.000
_cell.length_b   1.000
_cell.length_c   1.000
_cell.angle_alpha   90.00
_cell.angle_beta   90.00
_cell.angle_gamma   90.00
#
_symmetry.space_group_name_H-M   'P 1'
#
loop_
_entity.id
_entity.type
_entity.pdbx_description
1 polymer ?
#
loop_
_entity_poly.entity_id
_entity_poly.type
_entity_poly.pdbx_seq_one_letter_code
_entity_poly.pdbx_strand_id
1 'polypeptide(L)'
;MRKIVKVVAAVIAVVVVGCAGFQTSGTKLRVGTYNIRLMPGDKGTPNAWDARKADLVDEIRKLDMDVFGMQEVFPKQAEYITNSLPQYAVVGEYREADRVSGEASPVCYKKDRFEALKGGTFWLSETPDVPGVKGWGAACPRICSWALLKDRTTGAKLTFANTHTDHVSELARKEGMLLVIRRMREFAPEGTPIVFTGDHNCRETEAPAVAVSAILTNAIYASESAPKGPWRTFSGWTWRDSEYSAVDALKIPANVRNARKGSPDADKSKNGGYTWEDCGARIDYIYVSAGVKVKTYETHADPRPGTQLYPSDHFPITADIVLP
;
A
#
# COMPACT_ATOMS: atom_id res chain seq x y z
N MET A 1 6.01 89.87 22.19
CA MET A 1 5.41 89.03 21.17
C MET A 1 5.86 87.59 21.42
N ARG A 2 5.01 86.73 22.00
CA ARG A 2 5.29 85.33 22.29
C ARG A 2 4.71 84.51 21.16
N LYS A 3 5.57 83.76 20.44
CA LYS A 3 5.17 82.80 19.41
C LYS A 3 4.74 81.49 20.09
N ILE A 4 3.50 81.07 19.87
CA ILE A 4 2.96 79.81 20.31
C ILE A 4 3.30 78.77 19.23
N VAL A 5 4.10 77.78 19.60
CA VAL A 5 4.39 76.63 18.76
C VAL A 5 3.33 75.55 19.05
N LYS A 6 2.47 75.26 18.08
CA LYS A 6 1.54 74.10 18.14
C LYS A 6 2.28 72.81 17.78
N VAL A 7 2.40 71.92 18.75
CA VAL A 7 2.88 70.58 18.52
C VAL A 7 1.69 69.71 18.08
N VAL A 8 1.73 69.21 16.85
CA VAL A 8 0.76 68.24 16.34
C VAL A 8 1.30 66.84 16.69
N ALA A 9 0.64 66.17 17.61
CA ALA A 9 0.93 64.78 17.91
C ALA A 9 0.25 63.87 16.86
N ALA A 10 1.05 63.20 16.02
CA ALA A 10 0.55 62.15 15.12
C ALA A 10 0.40 60.82 15.88
N VAL A 11 -0.84 60.40 16.04
CA VAL A 11 -1.13 59.03 16.57
C VAL A 11 -0.96 58.03 15.45
N ILE A 12 0.11 57.21 15.51
CA ILE A 12 0.30 56.07 14.62
C ILE A 12 -0.50 54.91 15.19
N ALA A 13 -1.63 54.60 14.55
CA ALA A 13 -2.38 53.35 14.82
C ALA A 13 -1.62 52.18 14.21
N VAL A 14 -0.97 51.37 15.03
CA VAL A 14 -0.41 50.08 14.61
C VAL A 14 -1.55 49.09 14.47
N VAL A 15 -1.97 48.81 13.24
CA VAL A 15 -2.87 47.71 12.95
C VAL A 15 -2.05 46.38 13.04
N VAL A 16 -2.17 45.69 14.16
CA VAL A 16 -1.68 44.35 14.30
C VAL A 16 -2.64 43.44 13.52
N VAL A 17 -2.30 43.15 12.26
CA VAL A 17 -2.96 42.05 11.51
C VAL A 17 -2.52 40.79 12.19
N GLY A 18 -3.37 40.23 13.04
CA GLY A 18 -3.21 38.91 13.59
C GLY A 18 -3.24 37.91 12.43
N CYS A 19 -2.07 37.35 12.07
CA CYS A 19 -2.03 36.14 11.28
C CYS A 19 -2.73 35.06 12.11
N ALA A 20 -4.04 34.88 11.88
CA ALA A 20 -4.71 33.64 12.25
C ALA A 20 -3.95 32.52 11.54
N GLY A 21 -3.16 31.77 12.31
CA GLY A 21 -2.50 30.60 11.80
C GLY A 21 -3.57 29.68 11.23
N PHE A 22 -3.65 29.61 9.91
CA PHE A 22 -4.36 28.52 9.25
C PHE A 22 -3.66 27.25 9.74
N GLN A 23 -4.24 26.56 10.73
CA GLN A 23 -3.96 25.16 10.94
C GLN A 23 -4.42 24.48 9.67
N THR A 24 -3.50 24.21 8.75
CA THR A 24 -3.77 23.37 7.61
C THR A 24 -4.11 21.99 8.18
N SER A 25 -5.41 21.69 8.23
CA SER A 25 -5.83 20.32 8.49
C SER A 25 -5.18 19.48 7.41
N GLY A 26 -4.25 18.58 7.80
CA GLY A 26 -3.47 17.79 6.84
C GLY A 26 -4.39 17.05 5.86
N THR A 27 -3.89 16.77 4.67
CA THR A 27 -4.67 16.13 3.60
C THR A 27 -5.03 14.69 3.97
N LYS A 28 -6.31 14.40 4.11
CA LYS A 28 -6.83 13.07 4.44
C LYS A 28 -6.97 12.24 3.17
N LEU A 29 -6.49 11.01 3.20
CA LEU A 29 -6.56 10.06 2.09
C LEU A 29 -6.91 8.67 2.61
N ARG A 30 -7.67 7.90 1.82
CA ARG A 30 -7.78 6.45 1.96
C ARG A 30 -6.87 5.79 0.95
N VAL A 31 -5.87 5.07 1.44
CA VAL A 31 -4.92 4.33 0.61
C VAL A 31 -5.10 2.83 0.80
N GLY A 32 -4.67 2.02 -0.18
CA GLY A 32 -4.80 0.58 -0.06
C GLY A 32 -3.87 -0.21 -0.97
N THR A 33 -3.92 -1.53 -0.82
CA THR A 33 -3.28 -2.50 -1.71
C THR A 33 -4.14 -3.75 -1.83
N TYR A 34 -4.14 -4.37 -3.01
CA TYR A 34 -4.91 -5.56 -3.28
C TYR A 34 -4.24 -6.45 -4.34
N ASN A 35 -3.71 -7.60 -3.93
CA ASN A 35 -3.36 -8.65 -4.88
C ASN A 35 -4.67 -9.28 -5.39
N ILE A 36 -4.94 -9.12 -6.69
CA ILE A 36 -6.20 -9.53 -7.30
C ILE A 36 -6.19 -10.95 -7.84
N ARG A 37 -5.15 -11.71 -7.62
CA ARG A 37 -4.90 -13.05 -8.17
C ARG A 37 -4.91 -13.10 -9.70
N LEU A 38 -3.87 -13.64 -10.28
CA LEU A 38 -3.66 -13.74 -11.73
C LEU A 38 -4.79 -14.50 -12.47
N MET A 39 -5.15 -14.01 -13.65
CA MET A 39 -6.21 -14.60 -14.46
C MET A 39 -5.92 -16.03 -14.95
N PRO A 40 -4.70 -16.41 -15.34
CA PRO A 40 -4.40 -17.76 -15.81
C PRO A 40 -4.55 -18.85 -14.74
N GLY A 41 -4.53 -18.44 -13.45
CA GLY A 41 -4.76 -19.39 -12.35
C GLY A 41 -6.22 -19.84 -12.23
N ASP A 42 -6.41 -20.91 -11.52
CA ASP A 42 -7.72 -21.38 -11.02
C ASP A 42 -8.78 -21.68 -12.09
N LYS A 43 -8.38 -21.88 -13.36
CA LYS A 43 -9.28 -22.23 -14.47
C LYS A 43 -10.11 -23.46 -14.15
N GLY A 44 -11.42 -23.40 -14.45
CA GLY A 44 -12.35 -24.51 -14.22
C GLY A 44 -12.79 -24.65 -12.76
N THR A 45 -12.43 -23.73 -11.89
CA THR A 45 -12.85 -23.70 -10.48
C THR A 45 -13.77 -22.50 -10.22
N PRO A 46 -14.50 -22.47 -9.10
CA PRO A 46 -15.27 -21.30 -8.66
C PRO A 46 -14.41 -20.03 -8.44
N ASN A 47 -13.09 -20.17 -8.33
CA ASN A 47 -12.13 -19.08 -8.13
C ASN A 47 -11.55 -18.54 -9.44
N ALA A 48 -11.94 -19.10 -10.59
CA ALA A 48 -11.51 -18.59 -11.88
C ALA A 48 -11.90 -17.10 -12.07
N TRP A 49 -11.08 -16.35 -12.78
CA TRP A 49 -11.28 -14.90 -12.99
C TRP A 49 -12.71 -14.57 -13.41
N ASP A 50 -13.26 -15.27 -14.41
CA ASP A 50 -14.60 -14.98 -14.94
C ASP A 50 -15.72 -15.20 -13.91
N ALA A 51 -15.50 -16.03 -12.92
CA ALA A 51 -16.47 -16.30 -11.85
C ALA A 51 -16.43 -15.24 -10.72
N ARG A 52 -15.32 -14.45 -10.58
CA ARG A 52 -15.11 -13.53 -9.44
C ARG A 52 -14.88 -12.08 -9.82
N LYS A 53 -14.69 -11.76 -11.09
CA LYS A 53 -14.31 -10.42 -11.57
C LYS A 53 -15.30 -9.32 -11.20
N ALA A 54 -16.61 -9.62 -11.20
CA ALA A 54 -17.65 -8.66 -10.83
C ALA A 54 -17.59 -8.35 -9.33
N ASP A 55 -17.51 -9.39 -8.49
CA ASP A 55 -17.41 -9.23 -7.04
C ASP A 55 -16.13 -8.48 -6.62
N LEU A 56 -15.01 -8.73 -7.31
CA LEU A 56 -13.74 -8.01 -7.08
C LEU A 56 -13.88 -6.51 -7.40
N VAL A 57 -14.52 -6.17 -8.51
CA VAL A 57 -14.76 -4.77 -8.87
C VAL A 57 -15.70 -4.10 -7.89
N ASP A 58 -16.74 -4.80 -7.42
CA ASP A 58 -17.69 -4.29 -6.42
C ASP A 58 -17.01 -4.08 -5.07
N GLU A 59 -16.09 -4.97 -4.68
CA GLU A 59 -15.26 -4.78 -3.49
C GLU A 59 -14.37 -3.54 -3.62
N ILE A 60 -13.64 -3.34 -4.73
CA ILE A 60 -12.84 -2.14 -4.96
C ILE A 60 -13.72 -0.87 -4.91
N ARG A 61 -14.92 -0.92 -5.49
CA ARG A 61 -15.87 0.20 -5.47
C ARG A 61 -16.35 0.52 -4.05
N LYS A 62 -16.66 -0.51 -3.25
CA LYS A 62 -17.08 -0.39 -1.84
C LYS A 62 -15.98 0.19 -0.96
N LEU A 63 -14.72 -0.20 -1.19
CA LEU A 63 -13.57 0.30 -0.43
C LEU A 63 -13.29 1.78 -0.69
N ASP A 64 -13.69 2.31 -1.84
CA ASP A 64 -13.62 3.73 -2.22
C ASP A 64 -12.25 4.39 -1.97
N MET A 65 -11.17 3.65 -2.26
CA MET A 65 -9.81 4.10 -2.04
C MET A 65 -9.45 5.30 -2.94
N ASP A 66 -8.73 6.26 -2.38
CA ASP A 66 -8.28 7.43 -3.12
C ASP A 66 -7.08 7.11 -4.02
N VAL A 67 -6.14 6.33 -3.47
CA VAL A 67 -4.95 5.81 -4.16
C VAL A 67 -4.68 4.39 -3.67
N PHE A 68 -4.46 3.46 -4.58
CA PHE A 68 -4.15 2.08 -4.21
C PHE A 68 -3.28 1.36 -5.25
N GLY A 69 -2.60 0.30 -4.79
CA GLY A 69 -1.87 -0.61 -5.65
C GLY A 69 -2.64 -1.90 -5.89
N MET A 70 -2.51 -2.48 -7.09
CA MET A 70 -2.94 -3.86 -7.35
C MET A 70 -1.72 -4.71 -7.72
N GLN A 71 -1.81 -6.03 -7.52
CA GLN A 71 -0.78 -6.98 -7.92
C GLN A 71 -1.41 -8.11 -8.74
N GLU A 72 -0.60 -8.82 -9.51
CA GLU A 72 -1.00 -9.92 -10.42
C GLU A 72 -1.96 -9.52 -11.55
N VAL A 73 -1.91 -8.27 -11.95
CA VAL A 73 -2.84 -7.71 -12.96
C VAL A 73 -2.39 -8.10 -14.37
N PHE A 74 -3.10 -9.00 -15.03
CA PHE A 74 -2.91 -9.33 -16.44
C PHE A 74 -3.66 -8.35 -17.37
N PRO A 75 -3.29 -8.23 -18.66
CA PRO A 75 -3.89 -7.25 -19.56
C PRO A 75 -5.43 -7.31 -19.64
N LYS A 76 -6.03 -8.49 -19.72
CA LYS A 76 -7.49 -8.66 -19.72
C LYS A 76 -8.16 -8.31 -18.40
N GLN A 77 -7.46 -8.49 -17.28
CA GLN A 77 -7.95 -8.04 -15.97
C GLN A 77 -7.91 -6.51 -15.89
N ALA A 78 -6.81 -5.90 -16.34
CA ALA A 78 -6.69 -4.44 -16.38
C ALA A 78 -7.80 -3.81 -17.25
N GLU A 79 -8.04 -4.35 -18.43
CA GLU A 79 -9.11 -3.90 -19.33
C GLU A 79 -10.49 -3.95 -18.64
N TYR A 80 -10.83 -5.09 -18.04
CA TYR A 80 -12.11 -5.25 -17.37
C TYR A 80 -12.27 -4.28 -16.19
N ILE A 81 -11.22 -4.13 -15.35
CA ILE A 81 -11.24 -3.27 -14.16
C ILE A 81 -11.33 -1.79 -14.57
N THR A 82 -10.53 -1.34 -15.53
CA THR A 82 -10.55 0.07 -15.97
C THR A 82 -11.85 0.47 -16.62
N ASN A 83 -12.47 -0.44 -17.40
CA ASN A 83 -13.79 -0.21 -17.98
C ASN A 83 -14.91 -0.17 -16.92
N SER A 84 -14.76 -0.96 -15.85
CA SER A 84 -15.75 -1.04 -14.76
C SER A 84 -15.60 0.07 -13.70
N LEU A 85 -14.41 0.67 -13.60
CA LEU A 85 -14.05 1.70 -12.61
C LEU A 85 -13.46 2.95 -13.30
N PRO A 86 -14.22 3.62 -14.17
CA PRO A 86 -13.72 4.73 -15.00
C PRO A 86 -13.30 5.97 -14.20
N GLN A 87 -13.64 6.05 -12.91
CA GLN A 87 -13.20 7.12 -12.00
C GLN A 87 -11.72 7.05 -11.64
N TYR A 88 -11.06 5.92 -11.85
CA TYR A 88 -9.63 5.75 -11.57
C TYR A 88 -8.78 5.92 -12.83
N ALA A 89 -7.67 6.60 -12.66
CA ALA A 89 -6.55 6.57 -13.59
C ALA A 89 -5.53 5.54 -13.10
N VAL A 90 -4.74 5.01 -14.03
CA VAL A 90 -3.79 3.92 -13.77
C VAL A 90 -2.41 4.32 -14.27
N VAL A 91 -1.38 4.07 -13.46
CA VAL A 91 0.04 4.20 -13.82
C VAL A 91 0.71 2.85 -13.61
N GLY A 92 1.39 2.35 -14.62
CA GLY A 92 2.15 1.11 -14.57
C GLY A 92 2.20 0.41 -15.90
N GLU A 93 3.21 -0.44 -16.04
CA GLU A 93 3.46 -1.27 -17.22
C GLU A 93 3.52 -2.74 -16.78
N TYR A 94 3.57 -3.65 -17.76
CA TYR A 94 3.71 -5.07 -17.50
C TYR A 94 5.19 -5.45 -17.38
N ARG A 95 5.46 -6.53 -16.66
CA ARG A 95 6.82 -6.90 -16.22
C ARG A 95 7.73 -7.49 -17.30
N GLU A 96 7.16 -8.00 -18.39
CA GLU A 96 7.96 -8.63 -19.44
C GLU A 96 8.72 -7.58 -20.30
N ALA A 97 9.70 -8.03 -21.09
CA ALA A 97 10.55 -7.14 -21.87
C ALA A 97 9.79 -6.29 -22.91
N ASP A 98 8.65 -6.80 -23.39
CA ASP A 98 7.75 -6.09 -24.31
C ASP A 98 6.91 -5.00 -23.63
N ARG A 99 6.88 -4.97 -22.29
CA ARG A 99 6.16 -4.01 -21.44
C ARG A 99 4.61 -4.05 -21.56
N VAL A 100 4.08 -5.04 -22.29
CA VAL A 100 2.64 -5.20 -22.55
C VAL A 100 2.09 -6.58 -22.18
N SER A 101 2.97 -7.51 -21.77
CA SER A 101 2.61 -8.87 -21.36
C SER A 101 3.07 -9.21 -19.94
N GLY A 102 2.56 -10.32 -19.42
CA GLY A 102 2.80 -10.77 -18.04
C GLY A 102 1.93 -10.04 -17.03
N GLU A 103 2.43 -9.94 -15.81
CA GLU A 103 1.74 -9.24 -14.72
C GLU A 103 2.18 -7.78 -14.62
N ALA A 104 1.23 -6.91 -14.28
CA ALA A 104 1.50 -5.56 -13.82
C ALA A 104 1.29 -5.43 -12.30
N SER A 105 1.91 -4.42 -11.72
CA SER A 105 1.68 -3.96 -10.34
C SER A 105 1.31 -2.48 -10.37
N PRO A 106 0.15 -2.10 -10.94
CA PRO A 106 -0.20 -0.71 -11.19
C PRO A 106 -0.53 0.07 -9.92
N VAL A 107 -0.38 1.39 -10.02
CA VAL A 107 -0.93 2.38 -9.08
C VAL A 107 -2.21 2.94 -9.68
N CYS A 108 -3.30 2.85 -8.93
CA CYS A 108 -4.61 3.40 -9.27
C CYS A 108 -4.91 4.61 -8.39
N TYR A 109 -5.48 5.67 -8.95
CA TYR A 109 -5.86 6.86 -8.19
C TYR A 109 -7.11 7.53 -8.77
N LYS A 110 -7.92 8.16 -7.92
CA LYS A 110 -9.10 8.93 -8.34
C LYS A 110 -8.67 10.12 -9.22
N LYS A 111 -8.95 10.05 -10.52
CA LYS A 111 -8.47 11.02 -11.52
C LYS A 111 -8.99 12.45 -11.31
N ASP A 112 -10.19 12.58 -10.73
CA ASP A 112 -10.78 13.88 -10.47
C ASP A 112 -10.15 14.57 -9.25
N ARG A 113 -9.62 13.77 -8.31
CA ARG A 113 -8.95 14.26 -7.11
C ARG A 113 -7.47 14.53 -7.32
N PHE A 114 -6.78 13.71 -8.10
CA PHE A 114 -5.33 13.79 -8.24
C PHE A 114 -4.88 14.15 -9.65
N GLU A 115 -3.73 14.80 -9.70
CA GLU A 115 -2.91 14.99 -10.88
C GLU A 115 -1.62 14.18 -10.71
N ALA A 116 -1.31 13.31 -11.66
CA ALA A 116 -0.03 12.63 -11.72
C ALA A 116 1.01 13.59 -12.33
N LEU A 117 1.90 14.11 -11.50
CA LEU A 117 2.99 14.99 -11.94
C LEU A 117 4.10 14.22 -12.64
N LYS A 118 4.40 13.01 -12.14
CA LYS A 118 5.35 12.04 -12.68
C LYS A 118 4.87 10.64 -12.36
N GLY A 119 5.32 9.67 -13.10
CA GLY A 119 5.05 8.26 -12.83
C GLY A 119 5.72 7.35 -13.84
N GLY A 120 5.74 6.07 -13.54
CA GLY A 120 6.33 5.06 -14.42
C GLY A 120 6.49 3.73 -13.74
N THR A 121 7.27 2.88 -14.39
CA THR A 121 7.62 1.54 -13.92
C THR A 121 9.11 1.33 -14.04
N PHE A 122 9.71 0.64 -13.09
CA PHE A 122 11.10 0.16 -13.16
C PHE A 122 11.18 -1.29 -12.67
N TRP A 123 12.23 -2.00 -13.09
CA TRP A 123 12.43 -3.40 -12.75
C TRP A 123 13.23 -3.54 -11.46
N LEU A 124 12.83 -4.50 -10.63
CA LEU A 124 13.56 -4.83 -9.39
C LEU A 124 14.77 -5.69 -9.73
N SER A 125 15.80 -5.03 -10.19
CA SER A 125 17.06 -5.64 -10.63
C SER A 125 18.23 -4.69 -10.43
N GLU A 126 19.45 -5.18 -10.67
CA GLU A 126 20.68 -4.40 -10.69
C GLU A 126 20.69 -3.37 -11.83
N THR A 127 19.83 -3.56 -12.84
CA THR A 127 19.63 -2.65 -13.99
C THR A 127 18.15 -2.26 -14.08
N PRO A 128 17.66 -1.39 -13.18
CA PRO A 128 16.22 -1.16 -13.01
C PRO A 128 15.52 -0.50 -14.21
N ASP A 129 16.26 0.11 -15.10
CA ASP A 129 15.71 0.77 -16.29
C ASP A 129 15.73 -0.15 -17.54
N VAL A 130 16.14 -1.43 -17.38
CA VAL A 130 16.13 -2.43 -18.45
C VAL A 130 14.93 -3.36 -18.29
N PRO A 131 13.97 -3.36 -19.25
CA PRO A 131 12.76 -4.17 -19.17
C PRO A 131 13.01 -5.67 -19.18
N GLY A 132 12.21 -6.43 -18.43
CA GLY A 132 12.21 -7.90 -18.44
C GLY A 132 13.36 -8.55 -17.67
N VAL A 133 14.23 -7.77 -17.03
CA VAL A 133 15.39 -8.33 -16.30
C VAL A 133 14.97 -8.86 -14.93
N LYS A 134 15.49 -10.04 -14.58
CA LYS A 134 15.39 -10.62 -13.25
C LYS A 134 16.56 -10.15 -12.40
N GLY A 135 16.30 -9.60 -11.22
CA GLY A 135 17.35 -9.16 -10.30
C GLY A 135 17.60 -10.18 -9.18
N TRP A 136 18.82 -10.25 -8.70
CA TRP A 136 19.23 -10.94 -7.47
C TRP A 136 18.70 -12.39 -7.34
N GLY A 137 18.68 -13.12 -8.45
CA GLY A 137 18.22 -14.51 -8.48
C GLY A 137 16.71 -14.66 -8.39
N ALA A 138 15.93 -13.67 -8.75
CA ALA A 138 14.47 -13.76 -8.81
C ALA A 138 13.97 -14.84 -9.78
N ALA A 139 12.86 -15.48 -9.45
CA ALA A 139 12.22 -16.50 -10.28
C ALA A 139 11.65 -15.93 -11.58
N CYS A 140 11.17 -14.67 -11.54
CA CYS A 140 10.64 -13.94 -12.69
C CYS A 140 11.00 -12.46 -12.61
N PRO A 141 10.84 -11.68 -13.70
CA PRO A 141 10.97 -10.24 -13.61
C PRO A 141 9.98 -9.67 -12.60
N ARG A 142 10.43 -8.75 -11.76
CA ARG A 142 9.59 -8.03 -10.79
C ARG A 142 9.71 -6.54 -11.02
N ILE A 143 8.63 -5.82 -10.82
CA ILE A 143 8.53 -4.40 -11.12
C ILE A 143 7.95 -3.63 -9.94
N CYS A 144 8.25 -2.33 -9.91
CA CYS A 144 7.54 -1.36 -9.12
C CYS A 144 6.94 -0.31 -10.05
N SER A 145 5.64 -0.08 -9.94
CA SER A 145 4.99 1.09 -10.52
C SER A 145 4.87 2.18 -9.46
N TRP A 146 5.01 3.42 -9.88
CA TRP A 146 4.98 4.56 -8.96
C TRP A 146 4.36 5.79 -9.59
N ALA A 147 3.85 6.69 -8.76
CA ALA A 147 3.34 7.99 -9.16
C ALA A 147 3.66 9.06 -8.11
N LEU A 148 4.11 10.23 -8.56
CA LEU A 148 4.11 11.47 -7.80
C LEU A 148 2.78 12.16 -8.06
N LEU A 149 1.89 12.12 -7.09
CA LEU A 149 0.53 12.64 -7.16
C LEU A 149 0.45 13.98 -6.46
N LYS A 150 -0.37 14.89 -7.01
CA LYS A 150 -0.76 16.15 -6.37
C LYS A 150 -2.27 16.14 -6.16
N ASP A 151 -2.71 16.30 -4.93
CA ASP A 151 -4.13 16.53 -4.60
C ASP A 151 -4.56 17.89 -5.17
N ARG A 152 -5.56 17.90 -6.03
CA ARG A 152 -6.05 19.10 -6.72
C ARG A 152 -6.70 20.11 -5.78
N THR A 153 -7.24 19.62 -4.66
CA THR A 153 -7.97 20.45 -3.69
C THR A 153 -7.00 21.13 -2.72
N THR A 154 -6.05 20.36 -2.18
CA THR A 154 -5.16 20.84 -1.11
C THR A 154 -3.79 21.27 -1.62
N GLY A 155 -3.40 20.83 -2.82
CA GLY A 155 -2.05 21.00 -3.37
C GLY A 155 -1.00 20.10 -2.75
N ALA A 156 -1.35 19.25 -1.76
CA ALA A 156 -0.44 18.31 -1.14
C ALA A 156 0.10 17.33 -2.16
N LYS A 157 1.37 16.92 -1.99
CA LYS A 157 2.02 15.94 -2.84
C LYS A 157 2.25 14.65 -2.10
N LEU A 158 2.23 13.54 -2.83
CA LEU A 158 2.43 12.19 -2.33
C LEU A 158 3.18 11.37 -3.38
N THR A 159 4.21 10.66 -2.99
CA THR A 159 4.79 9.60 -3.81
C THR A 159 4.19 8.26 -3.39
N PHE A 160 3.51 7.61 -4.32
CA PHE A 160 2.92 6.30 -4.10
C PHE A 160 3.66 5.27 -4.94
N ALA A 161 4.10 4.18 -4.33
CA ALA A 161 4.77 3.06 -4.96
C ALA A 161 4.04 1.75 -4.68
N ASN A 162 4.00 0.86 -5.67
CA ASN A 162 3.36 -0.43 -5.56
C ASN A 162 4.20 -1.52 -6.25
N THR A 163 4.33 -2.66 -5.60
CA THR A 163 5.12 -3.78 -6.13
C THR A 163 4.52 -5.14 -5.76
N HIS A 164 4.93 -6.17 -6.50
CA HIS A 164 4.81 -7.56 -6.13
C HIS A 164 6.21 -8.17 -6.16
N THR A 165 6.79 -8.43 -4.99
CA THR A 165 8.18 -8.90 -4.90
C THR A 165 8.29 -10.38 -5.19
N ASP A 166 9.52 -10.89 -5.31
CA ASP A 166 9.75 -12.28 -5.71
C ASP A 166 9.34 -13.29 -4.63
N HIS A 167 8.70 -14.38 -5.03
CA HIS A 167 8.22 -15.42 -4.13
C HIS A 167 9.27 -16.46 -3.75
N VAL A 168 10.43 -16.50 -4.43
CA VAL A 168 11.50 -17.48 -4.23
C VAL A 168 12.71 -16.85 -3.53
N SER A 169 13.32 -15.82 -4.14
CA SER A 169 14.57 -15.24 -3.67
C SER A 169 14.35 -14.20 -2.57
N GLU A 170 14.81 -14.49 -1.35
CA GLU A 170 14.81 -13.52 -0.24
C GLU A 170 15.70 -12.32 -0.54
N LEU A 171 16.85 -12.55 -1.20
CA LEU A 171 17.74 -11.48 -1.62
C LEU A 171 17.06 -10.53 -2.61
N ALA A 172 16.36 -11.08 -3.61
CA ALA A 172 15.62 -10.28 -4.58
C ALA A 172 14.50 -9.46 -3.90
N ARG A 173 13.79 -10.02 -2.91
CA ARG A 173 12.82 -9.27 -2.10
C ARG A 173 13.49 -8.10 -1.38
N LYS A 174 14.56 -8.37 -0.63
CA LYS A 174 15.25 -7.37 0.18
C LYS A 174 15.81 -6.22 -0.68
N GLU A 175 16.63 -6.56 -1.66
CA GLU A 175 17.29 -5.57 -2.52
C GLU A 175 16.27 -4.80 -3.39
N GLY A 176 15.25 -5.50 -3.90
CA GLY A 176 14.16 -4.89 -4.65
C GLY A 176 13.38 -3.87 -3.83
N MET A 177 12.99 -4.19 -2.60
CA MET A 177 12.28 -3.26 -1.72
C MET A 177 13.13 -2.05 -1.31
N LEU A 178 14.42 -2.24 -1.05
CA LEU A 178 15.36 -1.15 -0.79
C LEU A 178 15.57 -0.27 -2.03
N LEU A 179 15.61 -0.87 -3.22
CA LEU A 179 15.65 -0.14 -4.50
C LEU A 179 14.40 0.75 -4.66
N VAL A 180 13.21 0.24 -4.35
CA VAL A 180 11.97 1.05 -4.40
C VAL A 180 12.11 2.30 -3.54
N ILE A 181 12.50 2.16 -2.28
CA ILE A 181 12.64 3.32 -1.37
C ILE A 181 13.65 4.34 -1.90
N ARG A 182 14.79 3.86 -2.41
CA ARG A 182 15.81 4.73 -3.00
C ARG A 182 15.25 5.51 -4.20
N ARG A 183 14.62 4.83 -5.16
CA ARG A 183 14.03 5.44 -6.36
C ARG A 183 12.93 6.44 -6.02
N MET A 184 12.09 6.17 -4.99
CA MET A 184 11.05 7.12 -4.58
C MET A 184 11.65 8.42 -4.07
N ARG A 185 12.78 8.38 -3.37
CA ARG A 185 13.49 9.57 -2.91
C ARG A 185 14.17 10.34 -4.05
N GLU A 186 14.62 9.63 -5.08
CA GLU A 186 15.22 10.24 -6.28
C GLU A 186 14.18 10.94 -7.16
N PHE A 187 12.98 10.36 -7.27
CA PHE A 187 11.94 10.83 -8.19
C PHE A 187 11.10 11.99 -7.66
N ALA A 188 11.01 12.14 -6.36
CA ALA A 188 10.20 13.16 -5.71
C ALA A 188 11.04 14.29 -5.12
N PRO A 189 10.48 15.51 -5.01
CA PRO A 189 11.09 16.57 -4.21
C PRO A 189 11.35 16.11 -2.78
N GLU A 190 12.43 16.63 -2.17
CA GLU A 190 12.77 16.37 -0.78
C GLU A 190 11.57 16.67 0.14
N GLY A 191 11.38 15.83 1.16
CA GLY A 191 10.26 15.95 2.11
C GLY A 191 8.90 15.49 1.58
N THR A 192 8.79 15.04 0.31
CA THR A 192 7.52 14.49 -0.19
C THR A 192 7.19 13.18 0.56
N PRO A 193 5.99 13.06 1.16
CA PRO A 193 5.56 11.83 1.80
C PRO A 193 5.60 10.64 0.84
N ILE A 194 5.99 9.47 1.36
CA ILE A 194 6.02 8.22 0.63
C ILE A 194 4.99 7.27 1.24
N VAL A 195 4.16 6.66 0.39
CA VAL A 195 3.38 5.47 0.69
C VAL A 195 3.87 4.35 -0.21
N PHE A 196 4.28 3.24 0.40
CA PHE A 196 4.79 2.06 -0.29
C PHE A 196 3.92 0.86 0.03
N THR A 197 3.33 0.26 -1.01
CA THR A 197 2.37 -0.83 -0.91
C THR A 197 2.77 -2.04 -1.73
N GLY A 198 2.16 -3.17 -1.44
CA GLY A 198 2.26 -4.35 -2.30
C GLY A 198 2.16 -5.67 -1.57
N ASP A 199 2.17 -6.72 -2.37
CA ASP A 199 2.46 -8.07 -1.94
C ASP A 199 3.98 -8.25 -1.87
N HIS A 200 4.50 -8.29 -0.65
CA HIS A 200 5.94 -8.37 -0.44
C HIS A 200 6.45 -9.81 -0.30
N ASN A 201 5.57 -10.81 -0.46
CA ASN A 201 5.93 -12.23 -0.37
C ASN A 201 6.84 -12.59 0.82
N CYS A 202 6.80 -11.78 1.87
CA CYS A 202 7.57 -12.01 3.09
C CYS A 202 6.76 -11.64 4.33
N ARG A 203 7.09 -12.27 5.44
CA ARG A 203 6.53 -11.93 6.75
C ARG A 203 7.31 -10.79 7.39
N GLU A 204 6.70 -10.09 8.33
CA GLU A 204 7.27 -8.88 8.93
C GLU A 204 8.60 -9.09 9.68
N THR A 205 8.88 -10.32 10.12
CA THR A 205 10.12 -10.71 10.81
C THR A 205 11.23 -11.16 9.86
N GLU A 206 10.94 -11.29 8.56
CA GLU A 206 11.94 -11.68 7.57
C GLU A 206 12.79 -10.49 7.14
N ALA A 207 14.03 -10.76 6.74
CA ALA A 207 15.02 -9.73 6.43
C ALA A 207 14.53 -8.63 5.46
N PRO A 208 13.74 -8.92 4.42
CA PRO A 208 13.20 -7.88 3.54
C PRO A 208 12.30 -6.88 4.27
N ALA A 209 11.33 -7.36 5.04
CA ALA A 209 10.39 -6.51 5.77
C ALA A 209 11.06 -5.72 6.90
N VAL A 210 12.02 -6.35 7.61
CA VAL A 210 12.83 -5.70 8.64
C VAL A 210 13.64 -4.54 8.03
N ALA A 211 14.25 -4.74 6.86
CA ALA A 211 15.02 -3.70 6.18
C ALA A 211 14.15 -2.48 5.79
N VAL A 212 12.92 -2.70 5.31
CA VAL A 212 11.97 -1.62 5.01
C VAL A 212 11.51 -0.93 6.29
N SER A 213 11.19 -1.68 7.34
CA SER A 213 10.70 -1.15 8.61
C SER A 213 11.73 -0.30 9.35
N ALA A 214 13.02 -0.42 9.02
CA ALA A 214 14.07 0.48 9.50
C ALA A 214 14.01 1.89 8.86
N ILE A 215 13.25 2.07 7.78
CA ILE A 215 13.21 3.30 6.97
C ILE A 215 11.81 3.89 6.90
N LEU A 216 10.79 3.05 6.76
CA LEU A 216 9.37 3.39 6.68
C LEU A 216 8.60 2.70 7.79
N THR A 217 7.51 3.30 8.23
CA THR A 217 6.66 2.71 9.27
C THR A 217 5.58 1.85 8.66
N ASN A 218 5.41 0.63 9.12
CA ASN A 218 4.30 -0.21 8.75
C ASN A 218 2.99 0.34 9.32
N ALA A 219 2.01 0.61 8.47
CA ALA A 219 0.77 1.32 8.82
C ALA A 219 -0.04 0.63 9.92
N ILE A 220 -0.01 -0.71 10.03
CA ILE A 220 -0.75 -1.42 11.08
C ILE A 220 -0.25 -1.04 12.49
N TYR A 221 1.04 -0.74 12.65
CA TYR A 221 1.63 -0.32 13.93
C TYR A 221 1.52 1.18 14.17
N ALA A 222 1.36 1.97 13.09
CA ALA A 222 1.19 3.42 13.17
C ALA A 222 -0.28 3.84 13.34
N SER A 223 -1.23 2.91 13.23
CA SER A 223 -2.65 3.20 13.32
C SER A 223 -3.04 3.75 14.68
N GLU A 224 -3.66 4.94 14.69
CA GLU A 224 -4.16 5.58 15.93
C GLU A 224 -5.35 4.83 16.52
N SER A 225 -6.16 4.17 15.70
CA SER A 225 -7.22 3.27 16.14
C SER A 225 -6.78 1.81 16.09
N ALA A 226 -7.41 0.96 16.86
CA ALA A 226 -7.17 -0.48 16.82
C ALA A 226 -7.40 -1.00 15.39
N PRO A 227 -6.44 -1.76 14.80
CA PRO A 227 -6.59 -2.35 13.49
C PRO A 227 -7.79 -3.27 13.41
N LYS A 228 -8.51 -3.25 12.28
CA LYS A 228 -9.69 -4.08 12.04
C LYS A 228 -9.41 -5.24 11.09
N GLY A 229 -10.31 -6.22 11.09
CA GLY A 229 -10.25 -7.40 10.22
C GLY A 229 -9.26 -8.45 10.68
N PRO A 230 -9.02 -9.49 9.88
CA PRO A 230 -8.08 -10.55 10.22
C PRO A 230 -6.62 -10.09 10.18
N TRP A 231 -5.76 -10.81 10.90
CA TRP A 231 -4.32 -10.61 10.80
C TRP A 231 -3.76 -10.97 9.43
N ARG A 232 -4.19 -12.13 8.89
CA ARG A 232 -3.70 -12.62 7.60
C ARG A 232 -4.17 -11.73 6.46
N THR A 233 -3.34 -11.63 5.41
CA THR A 233 -3.71 -11.03 4.14
C THR A 233 -3.76 -12.03 3.01
N PHE A 234 -3.01 -13.14 3.10
CA PHE A 234 -3.07 -14.24 2.13
C PHE A 234 -3.96 -15.35 2.68
N SER A 235 -5.15 -15.53 2.09
CA SER A 235 -6.12 -16.57 2.47
C SER A 235 -5.87 -17.90 1.79
N GLY A 236 -5.27 -17.90 0.58
CA GLY A 236 -5.14 -19.09 -0.25
C GLY A 236 -6.50 -19.72 -0.57
N TRP A 237 -7.54 -18.90 -0.75
CA TRP A 237 -8.93 -19.29 -0.99
C TRP A 237 -9.65 -19.94 0.21
N THR A 238 -9.01 -20.03 1.36
CA THR A 238 -9.60 -20.66 2.54
C THR A 238 -9.72 -19.67 3.69
N TRP A 239 -10.87 -19.67 4.34
CA TRP A 239 -11.09 -19.03 5.63
C TRP A 239 -11.21 -20.10 6.73
N ARG A 240 -10.74 -19.78 7.92
CA ARG A 240 -10.91 -20.62 9.10
C ARG A 240 -11.51 -19.76 10.22
N ASP A 241 -12.56 -20.25 10.83
CA ASP A 241 -13.24 -19.56 11.95
C ASP A 241 -12.34 -19.31 13.17
N SER A 242 -11.22 -20.04 13.26
CA SER A 242 -10.22 -19.91 14.34
C SER A 242 -9.17 -18.81 14.08
N GLU A 243 -9.27 -18.04 13.00
CA GLU A 243 -8.27 -17.03 12.66
C GLU A 243 -8.32 -15.83 13.60
N TYR A 244 -7.12 -15.39 14.02
CA TYR A 244 -7.01 -14.21 14.87
C TYR A 244 -7.37 -12.93 14.14
N SER A 245 -8.12 -12.05 14.82
CA SER A 245 -8.23 -10.66 14.41
C SER A 245 -6.85 -9.98 14.43
N ALA A 246 -6.71 -8.89 13.70
CA ALA A 246 -5.46 -8.11 13.71
C ALA A 246 -5.08 -7.66 15.12
N VAL A 247 -6.07 -7.26 15.93
CA VAL A 247 -5.87 -6.84 17.32
C VAL A 247 -5.38 -7.98 18.20
N ASP A 248 -5.94 -9.17 18.07
CA ASP A 248 -5.53 -10.31 18.89
C ASP A 248 -4.16 -10.84 18.46
N ALA A 249 -3.90 -10.89 17.17
CA ALA A 249 -2.58 -11.27 16.66
C ALA A 249 -1.47 -10.34 17.14
N LEU A 250 -1.73 -9.05 17.28
CA LEU A 250 -0.75 -8.09 17.80
C LEU A 250 -0.37 -8.33 19.28
N LYS A 251 -1.18 -9.05 20.03
CA LYS A 251 -0.87 -9.47 21.42
C LYS A 251 0.08 -10.67 21.46
N ILE A 252 0.24 -11.39 20.36
CA ILE A 252 1.11 -12.57 20.23
C ILE A 252 2.53 -12.09 19.87
N PRO A 253 3.60 -12.66 20.46
CA PRO A 253 4.97 -12.32 20.11
C PRO A 253 5.23 -12.44 18.60
N ALA A 254 5.95 -11.48 18.01
CA ALA A 254 6.14 -11.37 16.58
C ALA A 254 6.76 -12.62 15.92
N ASN A 255 7.71 -13.26 16.60
CA ASN A 255 8.33 -14.51 16.14
C ASN A 255 7.30 -15.66 16.04
N VAL A 256 6.32 -15.70 16.94
CA VAL A 256 5.29 -16.76 16.97
C VAL A 256 4.24 -16.50 15.88
N ARG A 257 3.66 -15.29 15.82
CA ARG A 257 2.62 -14.99 14.83
C ARG A 257 3.13 -14.99 13.39
N ASN A 258 4.45 -14.87 13.19
CA ASN A 258 5.11 -14.92 11.88
C ASN A 258 5.87 -16.24 11.65
N ALA A 259 5.75 -17.22 12.55
CA ALA A 259 6.43 -18.50 12.40
C ALA A 259 6.01 -19.22 11.10
N ARG A 260 6.94 -19.98 10.51
CA ARG A 260 6.65 -20.87 9.37
C ARG A 260 6.58 -22.30 9.85
N LYS A 261 5.83 -23.14 9.17
CA LYS A 261 5.77 -24.57 9.43
C LYS A 261 7.18 -25.17 9.55
N GLY A 262 7.42 -25.89 10.63
CA GLY A 262 8.72 -26.51 10.90
C GLY A 262 9.77 -25.63 11.59
N SER A 263 9.48 -24.33 11.82
CA SER A 263 10.35 -23.50 12.67
C SER A 263 10.16 -23.82 14.16
N PRO A 264 11.17 -23.61 15.03
CA PRO A 264 11.02 -23.78 16.48
C PRO A 264 9.89 -22.93 17.09
N ASP A 265 9.64 -21.75 16.51
CA ASP A 265 8.59 -20.83 16.94
C ASP A 265 7.18 -21.30 16.54
N ALA A 266 7.05 -22.29 15.66
CA ALA A 266 5.78 -22.91 15.29
C ALA A 266 5.30 -23.97 16.31
N ASP A 267 6.12 -24.32 17.31
CA ASP A 267 5.79 -25.35 18.30
C ASP A 267 4.79 -24.80 19.34
N LYS A 268 3.56 -25.30 19.27
CA LYS A 268 2.42 -24.92 20.13
C LYS A 268 2.72 -25.11 21.62
N SER A 269 3.46 -26.15 21.99
CA SER A 269 3.79 -26.47 23.38
C SER A 269 4.66 -25.42 24.04
N LYS A 270 5.47 -24.69 23.24
CA LYS A 270 6.43 -23.66 23.67
C LYS A 270 5.85 -22.24 23.66
N ASN A 271 4.71 -22.02 23.00
CA ASN A 271 4.17 -20.71 22.65
C ASN A 271 2.82 -20.40 23.26
N GLY A 272 2.50 -20.93 24.46
CA GLY A 272 1.27 -20.62 25.17
C GLY A 272 -0.02 -21.07 24.48
N GLY A 273 0.09 -22.05 23.57
CA GLY A 273 -1.04 -22.60 22.84
C GLY A 273 -1.31 -21.94 21.48
N TYR A 274 -0.59 -20.89 21.10
CA TYR A 274 -0.73 -20.27 19.79
C TYR A 274 -0.02 -21.07 18.68
N THR A 275 -0.59 -21.09 17.48
CA THR A 275 0.01 -21.68 16.29
C THR A 275 0.21 -20.64 15.19
N TRP A 276 1.22 -20.83 14.36
CA TRP A 276 1.42 -20.07 13.13
C TRP A 276 0.25 -20.24 12.15
N GLU A 277 -0.44 -21.40 12.19
CA GLU A 277 -1.61 -21.70 11.36
C GLU A 277 -2.81 -20.81 11.74
N ASP A 278 -2.98 -20.51 13.03
CA ASP A 278 -4.07 -19.67 13.53
C ASP A 278 -3.86 -18.20 13.13
N CYS A 279 -2.60 -17.72 13.08
CA CYS A 279 -2.29 -16.36 12.66
C CYS A 279 -2.33 -16.20 11.13
N GLY A 280 -1.98 -17.25 10.37
CA GLY A 280 -1.91 -17.19 8.91
C GLY A 280 -0.78 -16.32 8.35
N ALA A 281 -0.76 -16.11 7.03
CA ALA A 281 0.28 -15.37 6.35
C ALA A 281 -0.15 -13.91 6.09
N ARG A 282 0.55 -12.95 6.73
CA ARG A 282 0.46 -11.54 6.39
C ARG A 282 1.68 -11.18 5.54
N ILE A 283 1.45 -10.93 4.26
CA ILE A 283 2.49 -10.66 3.25
C ILE A 283 2.20 -9.42 2.41
N ASP A 284 1.00 -8.84 2.54
CA ASP A 284 0.63 -7.55 1.94
C ASP A 284 0.79 -6.43 2.97
N TYR A 285 1.32 -5.28 2.53
CA TYR A 285 1.69 -4.20 3.43
C TYR A 285 1.36 -2.82 2.87
N ILE A 286 1.12 -1.88 3.77
CA ILE A 286 1.16 -0.44 3.56
C ILE A 286 2.25 0.11 4.48
N TYR A 287 3.28 0.70 3.90
CA TYR A 287 4.31 1.43 4.62
C TYR A 287 4.19 2.93 4.34
N VAL A 288 4.46 3.73 5.34
CA VAL A 288 4.40 5.19 5.25
C VAL A 288 5.70 5.84 5.74
N SER A 289 6.09 6.95 5.13
CA SER A 289 7.23 7.74 5.60
C SER A 289 6.92 8.52 6.87
N ALA A 290 7.96 8.98 7.57
CA ALA A 290 7.82 9.85 8.74
C ALA A 290 6.95 11.08 8.43
N GLY A 291 6.15 11.51 9.42
CA GLY A 291 5.22 12.65 9.29
C GLY A 291 3.83 12.29 8.77
N VAL A 292 3.67 11.16 8.06
CA VAL A 292 2.34 10.64 7.70
C VAL A 292 1.68 10.04 8.93
N LYS A 293 0.47 10.52 9.27
CA LYS A 293 -0.34 9.95 10.36
C LYS A 293 -1.27 8.89 9.79
N VAL A 294 -1.35 7.73 10.45
CA VAL A 294 -2.28 6.66 10.10
C VAL A 294 -3.44 6.68 11.10
N LYS A 295 -4.64 6.99 10.64
CA LYS A 295 -5.83 7.08 11.49
C LYS A 295 -6.48 5.72 11.73
N THR A 296 -6.58 4.94 10.64
CA THR A 296 -7.19 3.60 10.67
C THR A 296 -6.36 2.64 9.84
N TYR A 297 -6.48 1.36 10.15
CA TYR A 297 -5.97 0.26 9.34
C TYR A 297 -6.99 -0.87 9.35
N GLU A 298 -7.29 -1.44 8.19
CA GLU A 298 -8.27 -2.52 8.07
C GLU A 298 -7.87 -3.53 6.99
N THR A 299 -7.97 -4.83 7.34
CA THR A 299 -7.93 -5.95 6.41
C THR A 299 -9.36 -6.37 6.12
N HIS A 300 -9.78 -6.37 4.86
CA HIS A 300 -11.15 -6.66 4.46
C HIS A 300 -11.27 -8.12 4.01
N ALA A 301 -12.07 -8.90 4.71
CA ALA A 301 -12.29 -10.32 4.44
C ALA A 301 -13.78 -10.60 4.20
N ASP A 302 -14.39 -9.81 3.34
CA ASP A 302 -15.79 -9.97 2.97
C ASP A 302 -15.91 -11.07 1.90
N PRO A 303 -16.68 -12.15 2.14
CA PRO A 303 -16.93 -13.16 1.12
C PRO A 303 -17.82 -12.61 0.01
N ARG A 304 -17.75 -13.23 -1.15
CA ARG A 304 -18.64 -12.96 -2.29
C ARG A 304 -20.09 -13.20 -1.89
N PRO A 305 -21.05 -12.34 -2.30
CA PRO A 305 -22.43 -12.44 -1.86
C PRO A 305 -23.03 -13.85 -2.02
N GLY A 306 -23.60 -14.38 -0.93
CA GLY A 306 -24.25 -15.70 -0.92
C GLY A 306 -23.30 -16.89 -0.99
N THR A 307 -22.00 -16.69 -0.79
CA THR A 307 -20.99 -17.76 -0.83
C THR A 307 -20.04 -17.68 0.37
N GLN A 308 -19.18 -18.71 0.50
CA GLN A 308 -18.02 -18.69 1.42
C GLN A 308 -16.70 -18.46 0.64
N LEU A 309 -16.80 -17.98 -0.62
CA LEU A 309 -15.66 -17.72 -1.49
C LEU A 309 -15.29 -16.25 -1.45
N TYR A 310 -14.03 -15.95 -1.69
CA TYR A 310 -13.51 -14.58 -1.73
C TYR A 310 -13.28 -14.10 -3.16
N PRO A 311 -13.28 -12.77 -3.42
CA PRO A 311 -12.97 -12.24 -4.74
C PRO A 311 -11.50 -12.46 -5.16
N SER A 312 -10.58 -12.66 -4.18
CA SER A 312 -9.17 -13.02 -4.39
C SER A 312 -8.70 -14.00 -3.33
N ASP A 313 -7.55 -14.66 -3.53
CA ASP A 313 -6.84 -15.42 -2.50
C ASP A 313 -6.03 -14.53 -1.55
N HIS A 314 -6.04 -13.23 -1.77
CA HIS A 314 -5.61 -12.20 -0.83
C HIS A 314 -6.77 -11.33 -0.37
N PHE A 315 -6.65 -10.78 0.81
CA PHE A 315 -7.56 -9.78 1.36
C PHE A 315 -7.01 -8.37 1.11
N PRO A 316 -7.81 -7.44 0.56
CA PRO A 316 -7.36 -6.07 0.43
C PRO A 316 -7.16 -5.44 1.80
N ILE A 317 -6.17 -4.56 1.89
CA ILE A 317 -5.94 -3.74 3.07
C ILE A 317 -6.07 -2.27 2.74
N THR A 318 -6.66 -1.51 3.67
CA THR A 318 -6.79 -0.05 3.58
C THR A 318 -6.23 0.63 4.82
N ALA A 319 -5.80 1.88 4.64
CA ALA A 319 -5.47 2.79 5.73
C ALA A 319 -6.01 4.19 5.41
N ASP A 320 -6.69 4.81 6.38
CA ASP A 320 -6.97 6.24 6.32
C ASP A 320 -5.76 6.97 6.88
N ILE A 321 -5.15 7.83 6.06
CA ILE A 321 -3.93 8.56 6.40
C ILE A 321 -4.15 10.07 6.33
N VAL A 322 -3.24 10.81 7.00
CA VAL A 322 -3.17 12.26 6.90
C VAL A 322 -1.74 12.64 6.52
N LEU A 323 -1.60 13.29 5.38
CA LEU A 323 -0.32 13.86 4.96
C LEU A 323 0.04 15.08 5.83
N PRO A 324 1.34 15.32 6.07
CA PRO A 324 1.81 16.46 6.84
C PRO A 324 1.44 17.81 6.22
#